data_91da434a619f87df96234cf4108177d9
#
_entry.id   91da434a619f87df96234cf4108177d9
#
_cell.length_a   1.000
_cell.length_b   1.000
_cell.length_c   1.000
_cell.angle_alpha   90.00
_cell.angle_beta   90.00
_cell.angle_gamma   90.00
#
_symmetry.space_group_name_H-M   'P 1'
#
loop_
_entity.id
_entity.type
_entity.pdbx_description
1 polymer ?
#
loop_
_entity_poly.entity_id
_entity_poly.type
_entity_poly.pdbx_seq_one_letter_code
_entity_poly.pdbx_strand_id
1 'polypeptide(L)'
;MSSTPRFLQGVFPFEGKGLTAPYLVDEALGFTVPAGAIAQPLYFRGGHTGDALVVVSLYRDGTVMRHFAIGANQGVNIPLRVVEDVDPDSRLELRVAAPVGCVGELVIDFGLVLV
;
A
#
# COMPACT_ATOMS: atom_id res chain seq x y z
N MET A 1 -9.10 -22.82 14.28
CA MET A 1 -8.48 -22.17 13.14
C MET A 1 -7.87 -20.84 13.60
N SER A 2 -6.64 -20.60 13.25
CA SER A 2 -5.93 -19.39 13.67
C SER A 2 -5.79 -18.44 12.48
N SER A 3 -5.78 -17.16 12.77
CA SER A 3 -5.42 -16.12 11.80
C SER A 3 -4.05 -15.57 12.14
N THR A 4 -3.28 -15.21 11.13
CA THR A 4 -1.92 -14.72 11.31
C THR A 4 -1.82 -13.31 10.72
N PRO A 5 -1.49 -12.29 11.55
CA PRO A 5 -1.31 -10.94 11.03
C PRO A 5 0.00 -10.83 10.23
N ARG A 6 -0.04 -9.97 9.22
CA ARG A 6 1.12 -9.57 8.44
C ARG A 6 1.06 -8.07 8.21
N PHE A 7 2.24 -7.46 8.14
CA PHE A 7 2.34 -6.01 8.01
C PHE A 7 3.33 -5.66 6.91
N LEU A 8 2.95 -4.72 6.07
CA LEU A 8 3.86 -4.08 5.13
C LEU A 8 4.19 -2.70 5.69
N GLN A 9 5.41 -2.51 6.16
CA GLN A 9 5.79 -1.34 6.95
C GLN A 9 7.14 -0.81 6.52
N GLY A 10 7.33 0.49 6.71
CA GLY A 10 8.64 1.11 6.58
C GLY A 10 8.57 2.58 6.27
N VAL A 11 9.74 3.17 6.16
CA VAL A 11 9.95 4.54 5.72
C VAL A 11 10.82 4.49 4.48
N PHE A 12 10.34 5.08 3.39
CA PHE A 12 10.98 4.95 2.08
C PHE A 12 11.12 6.31 1.42
N PRO A 13 12.28 6.67 0.87
CA PRO A 13 12.38 7.85 0.02
C PRO A 13 11.56 7.60 -1.26
N PHE A 14 10.87 8.63 -1.73
CA PHE A 14 10.14 8.53 -2.98
C PHE A 14 10.40 9.74 -3.87
N GLU A 15 10.21 9.54 -5.17
CA GLU A 15 10.27 10.58 -6.18
C GLU A 15 9.04 10.43 -7.08
N GLY A 16 8.31 11.52 -7.27
CA GLY A 16 7.13 11.53 -8.13
C GLY A 16 7.49 11.32 -9.59
N LYS A 17 6.76 10.42 -10.24
CA LYS A 17 6.89 10.12 -11.67
C LYS A 17 5.62 10.48 -12.43
N GLY A 18 4.65 11.08 -11.76
CA GLY A 18 3.33 11.44 -12.27
C GLY A 18 2.22 10.71 -11.51
N LEU A 19 1.08 11.36 -11.34
CA LEU A 19 -0.06 10.74 -10.64
C LEU A 19 -0.62 9.52 -11.38
N THR A 20 -0.36 9.42 -12.67
CA THR A 20 -0.79 8.26 -13.49
C THR A 20 0.32 7.24 -13.71
N ALA A 21 1.46 7.40 -13.03
CA ALA A 21 2.62 6.51 -13.16
C ALA A 21 3.02 5.93 -11.79
N PRO A 22 2.14 5.13 -11.15
CA PRO A 22 2.46 4.51 -9.87
C PRO A 22 3.58 3.48 -10.02
N TYR A 23 4.40 3.35 -8.97
CA TYR A 23 5.48 2.38 -8.96
C TYR A 23 5.72 1.83 -7.55
N LEU A 24 6.38 0.68 -7.47
CA LEU A 24 6.77 0.05 -6.22
C LEU A 24 8.09 0.68 -5.76
N VAL A 25 8.07 1.42 -4.64
CA VAL A 25 9.29 2.11 -4.16
C VAL A 25 10.28 1.17 -3.51
N ASP A 26 9.80 0.05 -2.96
CA ASP A 26 10.63 -0.94 -2.25
C ASP A 26 9.89 -2.27 -2.18
N GLU A 27 10.62 -3.37 -2.28
CA GLU A 27 10.05 -4.72 -2.19
C GLU A 27 9.36 -5.00 -0.85
N ALA A 28 9.69 -4.26 0.20
CA ALA A 28 9.00 -4.37 1.48
C ALA A 28 7.51 -4.04 1.40
N LEU A 29 7.08 -3.35 0.35
CA LEU A 29 5.67 -3.03 0.09
C LEU A 29 4.99 -4.04 -0.85
N GLY A 30 5.64 -5.17 -1.12
CA GLY A 30 5.08 -6.28 -1.87
C GLY A 30 4.91 -7.51 -1.00
N PHE A 31 3.88 -8.31 -1.29
CA PHE A 31 3.57 -9.51 -0.53
C PHE A 31 2.87 -10.52 -1.41
N THR A 32 3.39 -11.76 -1.42
CA THR A 32 2.73 -12.86 -2.11
C THR A 32 1.97 -13.70 -1.10
N VAL A 33 0.68 -13.90 -1.33
CA VAL A 33 -0.17 -14.70 -0.44
C VAL A 33 0.31 -16.15 -0.47
N PRO A 34 0.66 -16.75 0.68
CA PRO A 34 1.15 -18.13 0.71
C PRO A 34 0.12 -19.13 0.21
N ALA A 35 0.60 -20.26 -0.32
CA ALA A 35 -0.25 -21.38 -0.67
C ALA A 35 -1.07 -21.82 0.56
N GLY A 36 -2.35 -22.13 0.36
CA GLY A 36 -3.22 -22.58 1.43
C GLY A 36 -3.76 -21.49 2.35
N ALA A 37 -3.42 -20.21 2.09
CA ALA A 37 -3.90 -19.07 2.88
C ALA A 37 -4.76 -18.14 2.04
N ILE A 38 -5.65 -17.41 2.71
CA ILE A 38 -6.41 -16.30 2.15
C ILE A 38 -5.95 -15.04 2.89
N ALA A 39 -5.62 -13.97 2.16
CA ALA A 39 -5.25 -12.70 2.77
C ALA A 39 -6.44 -11.76 2.83
N GLN A 40 -6.61 -11.10 3.96
CA GLN A 40 -7.67 -10.11 4.16
C GLN A 40 -7.03 -8.79 4.59
N PRO A 41 -6.89 -7.81 3.68
CA PRO A 41 -6.41 -6.48 4.05
C PRO A 41 -7.37 -5.80 5.02
N LEU A 42 -6.85 -5.20 6.09
CA LEU A 42 -7.67 -4.64 7.17
C LEU A 42 -7.56 -3.14 7.32
N TYR A 43 -6.38 -2.56 7.13
CA TYR A 43 -6.19 -1.13 7.29
C TYR A 43 -5.01 -0.62 6.49
N PHE A 44 -5.06 0.66 6.18
CA PHE A 44 -3.93 1.40 5.62
C PHE A 44 -3.64 2.62 6.48
N ARG A 45 -2.40 2.75 6.95
CA ARG A 45 -1.87 3.96 7.55
C ARG A 45 -0.70 4.43 6.72
N GLY A 46 -0.70 5.70 6.36
CA GLY A 46 0.38 6.22 5.56
C GLY A 46 0.50 7.72 5.69
N GLY A 47 1.70 8.20 5.46
CA GLY A 47 1.99 9.62 5.46
C GLY A 47 3.21 9.91 4.61
N HIS A 48 3.42 11.17 4.31
CA HIS A 48 4.61 11.58 3.55
C HIS A 48 4.99 13.02 3.84
N THR A 49 6.24 13.35 3.53
CA THR A 49 6.82 14.68 3.76
C THR A 49 6.87 15.54 2.49
N GLY A 50 6.34 15.04 1.37
CA GLY A 50 6.31 15.79 0.12
C GLY A 50 5.35 16.97 0.15
N ASP A 51 5.47 17.88 -0.80
CA ASP A 51 4.73 19.14 -0.85
C ASP A 51 3.50 19.09 -1.78
N ALA A 52 3.09 17.92 -2.21
CA ALA A 52 1.96 17.72 -3.10
C ALA A 52 1.14 16.51 -2.69
N LEU A 53 -0.02 16.33 -3.32
CA LEU A 53 -0.83 15.12 -3.15
C LEU A 53 -0.03 13.89 -3.59
N VAL A 54 -0.04 12.86 -2.74
CA VAL A 54 0.51 11.55 -3.04
C VAL A 54 -0.62 10.53 -2.97
N VAL A 55 -0.65 9.59 -3.90
CA VAL A 55 -1.61 8.50 -3.89
C VAL A 55 -0.85 7.19 -3.73
N VAL A 56 -1.18 6.44 -2.69
CA VAL A 56 -0.72 5.06 -2.53
C VAL A 56 -1.87 4.15 -2.95
N SER A 57 -1.59 3.19 -3.80
CA SER A 57 -2.63 2.30 -4.32
C SER A 57 -2.27 0.85 -4.05
N LEU A 58 -3.28 0.09 -3.59
CA LEU A 58 -3.15 -1.35 -3.38
C LEU A 58 -3.48 -2.05 -4.70
N TYR A 59 -2.52 -2.85 -5.17
CA TYR A 59 -2.64 -3.64 -6.39
C TYR A 59 -2.69 -5.12 -6.06
N ARG A 60 -3.49 -5.85 -6.83
CA ARG A 60 -3.52 -7.31 -6.83
C ARG A 60 -3.22 -7.79 -8.23
N ASP A 61 -2.11 -8.53 -8.38
CA ASP A 61 -1.66 -9.06 -9.67
C ASP A 61 -1.65 -8.00 -10.78
N GLY A 62 -1.17 -6.80 -10.43
CA GLY A 62 -1.08 -5.69 -11.38
C GLY A 62 -2.37 -4.90 -11.61
N THR A 63 -3.47 -5.25 -10.95
CA THR A 63 -4.75 -4.54 -11.06
C THR A 63 -5.04 -3.80 -9.76
N VAL A 64 -5.40 -2.52 -9.86
CA VAL A 64 -5.68 -1.71 -8.67
C VAL A 64 -6.95 -2.18 -7.97
N MET A 65 -6.87 -2.28 -6.64
CA MET A 65 -8.01 -2.58 -5.76
C MET A 65 -8.52 -1.33 -5.06
N ARG A 66 -7.61 -0.53 -4.51
CA ARG A 66 -7.94 0.65 -3.69
C ARG A 66 -6.93 1.76 -3.93
N HIS A 67 -7.39 3.00 -3.80
CA HIS A 67 -6.57 4.19 -3.80
C HIS A 67 -6.65 4.89 -2.46
N PHE A 68 -5.49 5.31 -1.93
CA PHE A 68 -5.39 6.07 -0.68
C PHE A 68 -4.72 7.40 -1.00
N ALA A 69 -5.51 8.47 -1.03
CA ALA A 69 -5.01 9.82 -1.33
C ALA A 69 -4.53 10.48 -0.04
N ILE A 70 -3.32 11.02 -0.06
CA ILE A 70 -2.70 11.64 1.10
C ILE A 70 -2.30 13.06 0.72
N GLY A 71 -2.88 14.07 1.41
CA GLY A 71 -2.57 15.47 1.17
C GLY A 71 -1.09 15.79 1.42
N ALA A 72 -0.66 16.95 0.95
CA ALA A 72 0.71 17.42 1.09
C ALA A 72 1.16 17.41 2.56
N ASN A 73 2.29 16.76 2.85
CA ASN A 73 2.87 16.68 4.19
C ASN A 73 1.87 16.22 5.27
N GLN A 74 1.05 15.23 4.94
CA GLN A 74 -0.01 14.73 5.83
C GLN A 74 0.08 13.22 6.01
N GLY A 75 -0.77 12.70 6.88
CA GLY A 75 -0.96 11.28 7.10
C GLY A 75 -2.43 10.92 7.17
N VAL A 76 -2.75 9.68 6.87
CA VAL A 76 -4.09 9.13 6.93
C VAL A 76 -4.10 7.78 7.65
N ASN A 77 -5.24 7.45 8.24
CA ASN A 77 -5.48 6.16 8.87
C ASN A 77 -6.85 5.67 8.40
N ILE A 78 -6.83 4.67 7.54
CA ILE A 78 -8.04 4.21 6.85
C ILE A 78 -8.30 2.76 7.19
N PRO A 79 -9.30 2.46 8.05
CA PRO A 79 -9.76 1.10 8.22
C PRO A 79 -10.50 0.64 6.96
N LEU A 80 -10.20 -0.57 6.50
CA LEU A 80 -10.86 -1.14 5.33
C LEU A 80 -12.13 -1.84 5.79
N ARG A 81 -13.25 -1.16 5.63
CA ARG A 81 -14.55 -1.64 6.12
C ARG A 81 -15.14 -2.73 5.23
N VAL A 82 -14.76 -2.73 3.96
CA VAL A 82 -15.08 -3.83 3.05
C VAL A 82 -13.83 -4.70 2.98
N VAL A 83 -13.92 -5.87 3.60
CA VAL A 83 -12.81 -6.82 3.63
C VAL A 83 -12.93 -7.73 2.42
N GLU A 84 -11.86 -7.77 1.63
CA GLU A 84 -11.80 -8.62 0.44
C GLU A 84 -10.89 -9.80 0.70
N ASP A 85 -11.31 -10.98 0.22
CA ASP A 85 -10.48 -12.17 0.26
C ASP A 85 -9.52 -12.16 -0.93
N VAL A 86 -8.23 -12.28 -0.64
CA VAL A 86 -7.19 -12.36 -1.67
C VAL A 86 -6.65 -13.79 -1.70
N ASP A 87 -6.81 -14.43 -2.85
CA ASP A 87 -6.52 -15.85 -3.03
C ASP A 87 -5.04 -16.19 -2.89
N PRO A 88 -4.72 -17.47 -2.57
CA PRO A 88 -3.33 -17.93 -2.56
C PRO A 88 -2.61 -17.58 -3.86
N ASP A 89 -1.31 -17.34 -3.75
CA ASP A 89 -0.39 -17.02 -4.84
C ASP A 89 -0.62 -15.66 -5.51
N SER A 90 -1.63 -14.90 -5.08
CA SER A 90 -1.82 -13.53 -5.54
C SER A 90 -0.71 -12.63 -5.04
N ARG A 91 -0.30 -11.67 -5.86
CA ARG A 91 0.72 -10.68 -5.50
C ARG A 91 0.05 -9.37 -5.13
N LEU A 92 0.21 -8.95 -3.88
CA LEU A 92 -0.20 -7.64 -3.41
C LEU A 92 0.99 -6.68 -3.44
N GLU A 93 0.75 -5.45 -3.89
CA GLU A 93 1.75 -4.38 -3.88
C GLU A 93 1.09 -3.06 -3.53
N LEU A 94 1.79 -2.26 -2.71
CA LEU A 94 1.47 -0.87 -2.51
C LEU A 94 2.38 -0.04 -3.41
N ARG A 95 1.78 0.64 -4.39
CA ARG A 95 2.51 1.49 -5.33
C ARG A 95 2.22 2.96 -5.05
N VAL A 96 3.22 3.80 -5.21
CA VAL A 96 3.11 5.24 -4.95
C VAL A 96 3.06 6.01 -6.26
N ALA A 97 2.18 7.01 -6.32
CA ALA A 97 2.12 7.97 -7.41
C ALA A 97 2.12 9.39 -6.84
N ALA A 98 2.93 10.25 -7.42
CA ALA A 98 3.03 11.66 -7.03
C ALA A 98 3.37 12.49 -8.27
N PRO A 99 3.07 13.81 -8.27
CA PRO A 99 3.47 14.66 -9.38
C PRO A 99 4.98 14.63 -9.61
N VAL A 100 5.39 14.77 -10.87
CA VAL A 100 6.80 14.88 -11.21
C VAL A 100 7.44 16.03 -10.43
N GLY A 101 8.60 15.77 -9.83
CA GLY A 101 9.32 16.75 -9.00
C GLY A 101 8.95 16.72 -7.53
N CYS A 102 7.88 16.03 -7.13
CA CYS A 102 7.56 15.83 -5.72
C CYS A 102 8.48 14.77 -5.13
N VAL A 103 9.21 15.11 -4.09
CA VAL A 103 10.13 14.20 -3.40
C VAL A 103 9.87 14.26 -1.91
N GLY A 104 10.22 13.19 -1.20
CA GLY A 104 10.07 13.13 0.25
C GLY A 104 10.26 11.73 0.78
N GLU A 105 9.84 11.57 2.04
CA GLU A 105 9.80 10.28 2.73
C GLU A 105 8.36 9.79 2.79
N LEU A 106 8.15 8.52 2.50
CA LEU A 106 6.85 7.86 2.59
C LEU A 106 6.86 6.93 3.79
N VAL A 107 5.91 7.10 4.70
CA VAL A 107 5.75 6.23 5.88
C VAL A 107 4.53 5.35 5.64
N ILE A 108 4.70 4.05 5.74
CA ILE A 108 3.62 3.08 5.49
C ILE A 108 3.50 2.12 6.66
N ASP A 109 2.26 1.84 7.04
CA ASP A 109 1.89 0.75 7.94
C ASP A 109 0.58 0.16 7.44
N PHE A 110 0.67 -0.93 6.68
CA PHE A 110 -0.47 -1.61 6.08
C PHE A 110 -0.62 -2.98 6.72
N GLY A 111 -1.81 -3.28 7.24
CA GLY A 111 -2.07 -4.53 7.95
C GLY A 111 -3.04 -5.43 7.20
N LEU A 112 -2.74 -6.73 7.22
CA LEU A 112 -3.63 -7.78 6.73
C LEU A 112 -3.57 -8.99 7.66
N VAL A 113 -4.52 -9.88 7.53
CA VAL A 113 -4.48 -11.19 8.20
C VAL A 113 -4.53 -12.30 7.16
N LEU A 114 -3.86 -13.39 7.47
CA LEU A 114 -3.96 -14.65 6.72
C LEU A 114 -4.92 -15.58 7.45
N VAL A 115 -5.88 -16.07 6.75
CA VAL A 115 -6.86 -17.00 7.30
C VAL A 115 -6.85 -18.31 6.54
#